data_7000cb849b883c61e34a0a2180c821cf
#
_entry.id   7000cb849b883c61e34a0a2180c821cf
#
_cell.length_a   1.000
_cell.length_b   1.000
_cell.length_c   1.000
_cell.angle_alpha   90.00
_cell.angle_beta   90.00
_cell.angle_gamma   90.00
#
_symmetry.space_group_name_H-M   'P 1'
#
loop_
_entity.id
_entity.type
_entity.pdbx_description
1 polymer ?
#
loop_
_entity_poly.entity_id
_entity_poly.type
_entity_poly.pdbx_seq_one_letter_code
_entity_poly.pdbx_strand_id
1 'polypeptide(L)'
;MNRCVIFGGAAIADYDHLRTYLREDDFNIFCDSGLRHMEATGMRADLVIGDFDSHPNPHLDTQTIVLPTAKDDTDTVYAVKEALRRGFEQFLLTGITGRRMDHTLANLSILLMLDSLHKEALAVDDYSEMEILSPGKEGRIGCEWPFFSLLAFGGDAGKITIRDAKFPLENASLTCEDPYGISNEPLPGRTACVTVNSGRLLLLRIRQG
;
A
#
# COMPACT_ATOMS: atom_id res chain seq x y z
N MET A 1 -14.38 -9.59 -9.93
CA MET A 1 -14.00 -8.72 -8.80
C MET A 1 -13.41 -7.46 -9.37
N ASN A 2 -13.54 -6.34 -8.69
CA ASN A 2 -13.15 -5.05 -9.29
C ASN A 2 -11.93 -4.50 -8.54
N ARG A 3 -10.75 -5.14 -8.76
CA ARG A 3 -9.48 -4.72 -8.14
C ARG A 3 -8.61 -3.98 -9.16
N CYS A 4 -8.06 -2.85 -8.73
CA CYS A 4 -7.08 -2.08 -9.47
C CYS A 4 -5.70 -2.24 -8.85
N VAL A 5 -4.69 -2.51 -9.67
CA VAL A 5 -3.28 -2.50 -9.30
C VAL A 5 -2.63 -1.25 -9.86
N ILE A 6 -1.94 -0.50 -9.01
CA ILE A 6 -1.24 0.73 -9.40
C ILE A 6 0.25 0.52 -9.23
N PHE A 7 0.99 0.64 -10.33
CA PHE A 7 2.43 0.54 -10.38
C PHE A 7 3.06 1.93 -10.39
N GLY A 8 3.63 2.33 -9.24
CA GLY A 8 4.43 3.54 -9.13
C GLY A 8 5.85 3.34 -9.67
N GLY A 9 6.62 4.43 -9.70
CA GLY A 9 7.96 4.44 -10.32
C GLY A 9 9.12 4.05 -9.41
N ALA A 10 8.91 3.68 -8.14
CA ALA A 10 9.99 3.24 -7.28
C ALA A 10 10.53 1.86 -7.70
N ALA A 11 11.81 1.61 -7.42
CA ALA A 11 12.44 0.34 -7.78
C ALA A 11 11.80 -0.83 -7.00
N ILE A 12 11.66 -1.96 -7.69
CA ILE A 12 11.24 -3.24 -7.12
C ILE A 12 12.38 -4.22 -7.41
N ALA A 13 12.88 -4.91 -6.40
CA ALA A 13 13.97 -5.88 -6.53
C ALA A 13 13.45 -7.33 -6.58
N ASP A 14 12.39 -7.64 -5.85
CA ASP A 14 11.82 -9.00 -5.74
C ASP A 14 10.48 -9.13 -6.50
N TYR A 15 10.55 -9.29 -7.81
CA TYR A 15 9.36 -9.48 -8.64
C TYR A 15 8.68 -10.83 -8.40
N ASP A 16 9.40 -11.87 -7.94
CA ASP A 16 8.80 -13.18 -7.65
C ASP A 16 7.85 -13.06 -6.45
N HIS A 17 8.27 -12.30 -5.44
CA HIS A 17 7.38 -11.96 -4.34
C HIS A 17 6.18 -11.14 -4.81
N LEU A 18 6.40 -10.07 -5.57
CA LEU A 18 5.30 -9.24 -6.05
C LEU A 18 4.28 -10.04 -6.87
N ARG A 19 4.72 -10.97 -7.73
CA ARG A 19 3.82 -11.81 -8.53
C ARG A 19 2.84 -12.63 -7.70
N THR A 20 3.16 -12.96 -6.44
CA THR A 20 2.24 -13.68 -5.55
C THR A 20 0.98 -12.88 -5.19
N TYR A 21 1.01 -11.56 -5.37
CA TYR A 21 -0.11 -10.65 -5.13
C TYR A 21 -0.91 -10.32 -6.39
N LEU A 22 -0.34 -10.52 -7.59
CA LEU A 22 -0.97 -10.16 -8.85
C LEU A 22 -1.96 -11.24 -9.31
N ARG A 23 -3.04 -10.82 -9.97
CA ARG A 23 -4.10 -11.70 -10.51
C ARG A 23 -4.30 -11.43 -11.99
N GLU A 24 -4.71 -12.42 -12.74
CA GLU A 24 -4.98 -12.28 -14.18
C GLU A 24 -6.14 -11.32 -14.48
N ASP A 25 -7.10 -11.18 -13.56
CA ASP A 25 -8.28 -10.32 -13.69
C ASP A 25 -8.08 -8.91 -13.08
N ASP A 26 -6.87 -8.55 -12.69
CA ASP A 26 -6.55 -7.21 -12.22
C ASP A 26 -6.64 -6.17 -13.34
N PHE A 27 -7.13 -4.98 -13.01
CA PHE A 27 -7.00 -3.81 -13.86
C PHE A 27 -5.69 -3.07 -13.50
N ASN A 28 -4.75 -3.03 -14.43
CA ASN A 28 -3.39 -2.55 -14.17
C ASN A 28 -3.17 -1.13 -14.69
N ILE A 29 -2.88 -0.21 -13.79
CA ILE A 29 -2.47 1.17 -14.10
C ILE A 29 -0.98 1.31 -13.85
N PHE A 30 -0.24 1.72 -14.88
CA PHE A 30 1.18 2.03 -14.78
C PHE A 30 1.38 3.54 -14.82
N CYS A 31 2.04 4.08 -13.78
CA CYS A 31 2.32 5.50 -13.66
C CYS A 31 3.71 5.81 -14.20
N ASP A 32 3.84 6.63 -15.25
CA ASP A 32 5.10 7.11 -15.84
C ASP A 32 6.24 6.07 -15.76
N SER A 33 7.23 6.32 -14.90
CA SER A 33 8.37 5.42 -14.68
C SER A 33 8.01 4.04 -14.12
N GLY A 34 6.78 3.83 -13.64
CA GLY A 34 6.25 2.51 -13.27
C GLY A 34 6.14 1.54 -14.44
N LEU A 35 6.11 2.03 -15.68
CA LEU A 35 6.15 1.21 -16.89
C LEU A 35 7.34 0.24 -16.95
N ARG A 36 8.45 0.55 -16.28
CA ARG A 36 9.60 -0.35 -16.15
C ARG A 36 9.27 -1.70 -15.53
N HIS A 37 8.19 -1.78 -14.75
CA HIS A 37 7.78 -3.01 -14.07
C HIS A 37 6.93 -3.93 -14.95
N MET A 38 6.45 -3.44 -16.10
CA MET A 38 5.52 -4.18 -16.97
C MET A 38 6.13 -5.50 -17.48
N GLU A 39 7.33 -5.45 -18.05
CA GLU A 39 8.01 -6.64 -18.56
C GLU A 39 8.37 -7.62 -17.43
N ALA A 40 8.95 -7.10 -16.35
CA ALA A 40 9.38 -7.93 -15.22
C ALA A 40 8.23 -8.63 -14.48
N THR A 41 7.05 -7.99 -14.41
CA THR A 41 5.86 -8.61 -13.79
C THR A 41 5.12 -9.54 -14.75
N GLY A 42 5.29 -9.36 -16.06
CA GLY A 42 4.49 -10.04 -17.09
C GLY A 42 3.06 -9.51 -17.21
N MET A 43 2.73 -8.42 -16.49
CA MET A 43 1.39 -7.83 -16.52
C MET A 43 1.23 -6.90 -17.72
N ARG A 44 0.03 -6.86 -18.29
CA ARG A 44 -0.33 -5.92 -19.35
C ARG A 44 -0.89 -4.64 -18.73
N ALA A 45 -0.58 -3.50 -19.33
CA ALA A 45 -1.20 -2.24 -18.95
C ALA A 45 -2.62 -2.15 -19.53
N ASP A 46 -3.60 -1.86 -18.69
CA ASP A 46 -4.96 -1.46 -19.08
C ASP A 46 -5.06 0.06 -19.20
N LEU A 47 -4.22 0.77 -18.45
CA LEU A 47 -4.13 2.23 -18.47
C LEU A 47 -2.71 2.67 -18.15
N VAL A 48 -2.23 3.66 -18.88
CA VAL A 48 -0.96 4.34 -18.60
C VAL A 48 -1.26 5.80 -18.23
N ILE A 49 -0.60 6.31 -17.18
CA ILE A 49 -0.80 7.68 -16.70
C ILE A 49 0.57 8.31 -16.42
N GLY A 50 0.84 9.48 -16.97
CA GLY A 50 2.07 10.21 -16.68
C GLY A 50 2.19 11.48 -17.49
N ASP A 51 3.16 12.33 -17.14
CA ASP A 51 3.55 13.49 -17.95
C ASP A 51 4.69 13.17 -18.92
N PHE A 52 5.29 11.99 -18.76
CA PHE A 52 6.35 11.46 -19.63
C PHE A 52 7.59 12.38 -19.71
N ASP A 53 7.83 13.17 -18.67
CA ASP A 53 9.04 14.00 -18.57
C ASP A 53 10.28 13.16 -18.21
N SER A 54 10.08 12.08 -17.45
CA SER A 54 11.14 11.17 -16.99
C SER A 54 11.36 9.97 -17.92
N HIS A 55 10.32 9.55 -18.64
CA HIS A 55 10.36 8.43 -19.59
C HIS A 55 9.55 8.76 -20.83
N PRO A 56 10.06 8.48 -22.07
CA PRO A 56 9.30 8.71 -23.28
C PRO A 56 7.99 7.91 -23.27
N ASN A 57 6.91 8.50 -23.76
CA ASN A 57 5.67 7.79 -23.96
C ASN A 57 5.92 6.57 -24.87
N PRO A 58 5.67 5.34 -24.40
CA PRO A 58 5.98 4.13 -25.17
C PRO A 58 5.03 3.89 -26.34
N HIS A 59 3.99 4.74 -26.51
CA HIS A 59 2.97 4.62 -27.57
C HIS A 59 2.38 3.21 -27.66
N LEU A 60 2.09 2.61 -26.49
CA LEU A 60 1.43 1.31 -26.41
C LEU A 60 0.03 1.39 -27.02
N ASP A 61 -0.45 0.28 -27.57
CA ASP A 61 -1.86 0.13 -27.98
C ASP A 61 -2.76 -0.06 -26.74
N THR A 62 -2.69 0.94 -25.84
CA THR A 62 -3.35 0.96 -24.53
C THR A 62 -3.78 2.38 -24.24
N GLN A 63 -4.89 2.53 -23.54
CA GLN A 63 -5.37 3.85 -23.14
C GLN A 63 -4.27 4.57 -22.35
N THR A 64 -3.92 5.77 -22.77
CA THR A 64 -2.92 6.62 -22.14
C THR A 64 -3.51 7.96 -21.76
N ILE A 65 -3.36 8.37 -20.52
CA ILE A 65 -3.70 9.71 -20.02
C ILE A 65 -2.40 10.50 -19.87
N VAL A 66 -2.20 11.49 -20.71
CA VAL A 66 -1.06 12.40 -20.64
C VAL A 66 -1.44 13.55 -19.71
N LEU A 67 -0.68 13.71 -18.63
CA LEU A 67 -0.89 14.77 -17.66
C LEU A 67 -0.01 15.99 -17.97
N PRO A 68 -0.44 17.21 -17.62
CA PRO A 68 0.45 18.35 -17.67
C PRO A 68 1.57 18.22 -16.63
N THR A 69 2.78 18.68 -16.95
CA THR A 69 3.92 18.67 -16.02
C THR A 69 3.64 19.54 -14.78
N ALA A 70 2.97 20.68 -14.96
CA ALA A 70 2.51 21.53 -13.87
C ALA A 70 1.12 21.05 -13.39
N LYS A 71 1.11 20.25 -12.34
CA LYS A 71 -0.10 19.68 -11.73
C LYS A 71 0.04 19.59 -10.21
N ASP A 72 -1.07 19.59 -9.49
CA ASP A 72 -1.09 19.50 -8.03
C ASP A 72 -0.91 18.04 -7.54
N ASP A 73 -1.43 17.08 -8.29
CA ASP A 73 -1.37 15.65 -7.94
C ASP A 73 -0.10 14.99 -8.50
N THR A 74 0.48 14.05 -7.75
CA THR A 74 1.44 13.10 -8.32
C THR A 74 0.74 12.12 -9.25
N ASP A 75 1.48 11.46 -10.15
CA ASP A 75 0.90 10.48 -11.08
C ASP A 75 0.18 9.34 -10.33
N THR A 76 0.75 8.90 -9.20
CA THR A 76 0.15 7.86 -8.35
C THR A 76 -1.18 8.33 -7.74
N VAL A 77 -1.24 9.56 -7.22
CA VAL A 77 -2.50 10.13 -6.68
C VAL A 77 -3.55 10.25 -7.78
N TYR A 78 -3.15 10.74 -8.96
CA TYR A 78 -4.06 10.84 -10.10
C TYR A 78 -4.59 9.45 -10.52
N ALA A 79 -3.71 8.45 -10.59
CA ALA A 79 -4.08 7.07 -10.93
C ALA A 79 -5.13 6.51 -9.95
N VAL A 80 -4.95 6.74 -8.65
CA VAL A 80 -5.94 6.34 -7.63
C VAL A 80 -7.27 7.06 -7.83
N LYS A 81 -7.26 8.37 -8.05
CA LYS A 81 -8.48 9.16 -8.31
C LYS A 81 -9.21 8.67 -9.58
N GLU A 82 -8.46 8.35 -10.63
CA GLU A 82 -9.02 7.80 -11.87
C GLU A 82 -9.63 6.40 -11.64
N ALA A 83 -8.96 5.53 -10.90
CA ALA A 83 -9.49 4.23 -10.53
C ALA A 83 -10.77 4.34 -9.68
N LEU A 84 -10.81 5.27 -8.72
CA LEU A 84 -12.02 5.58 -7.94
C LEU A 84 -13.16 6.05 -8.84
N ARG A 85 -12.89 6.94 -9.81
CA ARG A 85 -13.87 7.43 -10.78
C ARG A 85 -14.44 6.29 -11.65
N ARG A 86 -13.62 5.26 -11.94
CA ARG A 86 -14.04 4.05 -12.67
C ARG A 86 -14.81 3.06 -11.78
N GLY A 87 -14.94 3.32 -10.47
CA GLY A 87 -15.73 2.52 -9.54
C GLY A 87 -14.99 1.34 -8.95
N PHE A 88 -13.65 1.33 -8.91
CA PHE A 88 -12.90 0.30 -8.23
C PHE A 88 -13.05 0.40 -6.71
N GLU A 89 -13.13 -0.77 -6.06
CA GLU A 89 -13.35 -0.90 -4.62
C GLU A 89 -12.12 -1.47 -3.89
N GLN A 90 -11.26 -2.20 -4.61
CA GLN A 90 -10.07 -2.85 -4.08
C GLN A 90 -8.83 -2.32 -4.80
N PHE A 91 -7.78 -2.03 -4.04
CA PHE A 91 -6.55 -1.43 -4.54
C PHE A 91 -5.33 -2.21 -4.06
N LEU A 92 -4.44 -2.52 -4.99
CA LEU A 92 -3.07 -2.93 -4.69
C LEU A 92 -2.12 -1.85 -5.21
N LEU A 93 -1.25 -1.36 -4.34
CA LEU A 93 -0.27 -0.34 -4.66
C LEU A 93 1.13 -0.95 -4.58
N THR A 94 1.93 -0.80 -5.60
CA THR A 94 3.32 -1.29 -5.63
C THR A 94 4.25 -0.33 -6.35
N GLY A 95 5.57 -0.43 -6.11
CA GLY A 95 6.52 0.55 -6.64
C GLY A 95 6.28 1.97 -6.10
N ILE A 96 5.73 2.09 -4.88
CA ILE A 96 5.35 3.36 -4.26
C ILE A 96 6.26 3.78 -3.11
N THR A 97 7.12 2.89 -2.63
CA THR A 97 8.12 3.13 -1.57
C THR A 97 9.53 3.10 -2.18
N GLY A 98 10.43 3.96 -1.71
CA GLY A 98 11.79 3.95 -2.26
C GLY A 98 12.64 5.15 -1.86
N ARG A 99 13.61 5.49 -2.71
CA ARG A 99 14.63 6.51 -2.44
C ARG A 99 14.07 7.93 -2.18
N ARG A 100 12.95 8.28 -2.81
CA ARG A 100 12.24 9.56 -2.61
C ARG A 100 11.33 9.41 -1.40
N MET A 101 11.82 9.76 -0.21
CA MET A 101 11.06 9.66 1.04
C MET A 101 9.80 10.54 1.04
N ASP A 102 9.87 11.71 0.40
CA ASP A 102 8.71 12.59 0.19
C ASP A 102 7.59 11.89 -0.60
N HIS A 103 7.93 11.19 -1.68
CA HIS A 103 6.97 10.38 -2.44
C HIS A 103 6.47 9.18 -1.62
N THR A 104 7.35 8.51 -0.88
CA THR A 104 6.96 7.39 -0.01
C THR A 104 5.92 7.84 1.00
N LEU A 105 6.14 8.93 1.72
CA LEU A 105 5.20 9.46 2.71
C LEU A 105 3.88 9.91 2.07
N ALA A 106 3.94 10.59 0.93
CA ALA A 106 2.75 10.98 0.18
C ALA A 106 1.94 9.75 -0.29
N ASN A 107 2.63 8.71 -0.78
CA ASN A 107 1.98 7.48 -1.23
C ASN A 107 1.35 6.69 -0.07
N LEU A 108 1.98 6.66 1.11
CA LEU A 108 1.36 6.06 2.30
C LEU A 108 0.08 6.82 2.71
N SER A 109 0.03 8.14 2.48
CA SER A 109 -1.19 8.94 2.73
C SER A 109 -2.34 8.57 1.79
N ILE A 110 -2.06 7.94 0.63
CA ILE A 110 -3.10 7.38 -0.25
C ILE A 110 -3.88 6.26 0.46
N LEU A 111 -3.20 5.44 1.28
CA LEU A 111 -3.88 4.41 2.06
C LEU A 111 -4.91 5.02 3.04
N LEU A 112 -4.57 6.17 3.67
CA LEU A 112 -5.54 6.91 4.51
C LEU A 112 -6.72 7.44 3.69
N MET A 113 -6.45 7.97 2.50
CA MET A 113 -7.50 8.47 1.61
C MET A 113 -8.47 7.35 1.23
N LEU A 114 -7.93 6.19 0.83
CA LEU A 114 -8.74 5.03 0.46
C LEU A 114 -9.54 4.48 1.64
N ASP A 115 -8.94 4.40 2.83
CA ASP A 115 -9.66 3.99 4.06
C ASP A 115 -10.79 4.97 4.40
N SER A 116 -10.58 6.28 4.26
CA SER A 116 -11.62 7.30 4.48
C SER A 116 -12.78 7.18 3.51
N LEU A 117 -12.55 6.61 2.33
CA LEU A 117 -13.56 6.31 1.31
C LEU A 117 -14.12 4.88 1.45
N HIS A 118 -13.80 4.17 2.53
CA HIS A 118 -14.20 2.79 2.79
C HIS A 118 -13.79 1.81 1.68
N LYS A 119 -12.63 2.04 1.06
CA LYS A 119 -12.04 1.16 0.07
C LYS A 119 -11.04 0.21 0.71
N GLU A 120 -10.90 -0.98 0.13
CA GLU A 120 -9.87 -1.92 0.54
C GLU A 120 -8.55 -1.57 -0.17
N ALA A 121 -7.50 -1.38 0.58
CA ALA A 121 -6.19 -1.02 0.02
C ALA A 121 -5.06 -1.75 0.73
N LEU A 122 -4.17 -2.30 -0.08
CA LEU A 122 -2.93 -2.92 0.34
C LEU A 122 -1.78 -2.30 -0.45
N ALA A 123 -0.72 -1.90 0.22
CA ALA A 123 0.54 -1.56 -0.42
C ALA A 123 1.55 -2.67 -0.17
N VAL A 124 2.33 -3.00 -1.21
CA VAL A 124 3.33 -4.08 -1.15
C VAL A 124 4.65 -3.55 -1.72
N ASP A 125 5.73 -3.79 -0.97
CA ASP A 125 7.09 -3.61 -1.46
C ASP A 125 7.92 -4.89 -1.26
N ASP A 126 9.25 -4.81 -1.48
CA ASP A 126 10.15 -5.97 -1.39
C ASP A 126 10.20 -6.58 0.03
N TYR A 127 9.82 -5.82 1.05
CA TYR A 127 10.03 -6.17 2.45
C TYR A 127 8.76 -6.20 3.28
N SER A 128 7.66 -5.61 2.79
CA SER A 128 6.50 -5.39 3.64
C SER A 128 5.17 -5.35 2.89
N GLU A 129 4.12 -5.72 3.62
CA GLU A 129 2.74 -5.35 3.35
C GLU A 129 2.32 -4.21 4.27
N MET A 130 1.54 -3.28 3.73
CA MET A 130 1.08 -2.10 4.46
C MET A 130 -0.41 -1.87 4.22
N GLU A 131 -1.17 -1.75 5.30
CA GLU A 131 -2.59 -1.40 5.24
C GLU A 131 -3.01 -0.49 6.39
N ILE A 132 -4.16 0.18 6.24
CA ILE A 132 -4.76 0.95 7.34
C ILE A 132 -5.76 0.09 8.08
N LEU A 133 -5.56 0.01 9.40
CA LEU A 133 -6.57 -0.48 10.33
C LEU A 133 -7.36 0.69 10.89
N SER A 134 -8.67 0.66 10.72
CA SER A 134 -9.63 1.62 11.26
C SER A 134 -10.66 0.89 12.14
N PRO A 135 -11.46 1.58 12.96
CA PRO A 135 -12.47 0.95 13.77
C PRO A 135 -13.38 0.01 12.98
N GLY A 136 -13.53 -1.23 13.48
CA GLY A 136 -14.30 -2.28 12.81
C GLY A 136 -13.49 -3.20 11.91
N LYS A 137 -12.21 -2.91 11.65
CA LYS A 137 -11.28 -3.81 10.96
C LYS A 137 -10.38 -4.55 11.96
N GLU A 138 -10.10 -5.82 11.70
CA GLU A 138 -9.12 -6.62 12.43
C GLU A 138 -7.90 -6.89 11.53
N GLY A 139 -6.73 -6.51 12.00
CA GLY A 139 -5.46 -6.88 11.38
C GLY A 139 -5.05 -8.29 11.84
N ARG A 140 -4.74 -9.16 10.89
CA ARG A 140 -4.28 -10.53 11.16
C ARG A 140 -2.87 -10.70 10.63
N ILE A 141 -1.99 -11.21 11.48
CA ILE A 141 -0.57 -11.42 11.14
C ILE A 141 -0.24 -12.88 11.46
N GLY A 142 -0.10 -13.69 10.43
CA GLY A 142 0.27 -15.10 10.56
C GLY A 142 1.74 -15.28 10.96
N CYS A 143 2.10 -16.47 11.42
CA CYS A 143 3.45 -16.78 11.87
C CYS A 143 4.49 -16.84 10.73
N GLU A 144 4.07 -16.72 9.47
CA GLU A 144 4.94 -16.53 8.32
C GLU A 144 5.61 -15.15 8.29
N TRP A 145 5.04 -14.18 9.01
CA TRP A 145 5.59 -12.84 9.16
C TRP A 145 6.47 -12.77 10.41
N PRO A 146 7.80 -12.65 10.29
CA PRO A 146 8.69 -12.58 11.45
C PRO A 146 8.42 -11.36 12.34
N PHE A 147 8.00 -10.24 11.73
CA PHE A 147 7.72 -9.01 12.46
C PHE A 147 6.48 -8.30 11.93
N PHE A 148 5.88 -7.49 12.80
CA PHE A 148 4.91 -6.49 12.40
C PHE A 148 5.07 -5.22 13.21
N SER A 149 4.66 -4.11 12.64
CA SER A 149 4.73 -2.80 13.28
C SER A 149 3.39 -2.09 13.17
N LEU A 150 3.07 -1.30 14.18
CA LEU A 150 1.89 -0.45 14.24
C LEU A 150 2.32 0.98 14.48
N LEU A 151 1.87 1.88 13.63
CA LEU A 151 2.07 3.32 13.78
C LEU A 151 0.71 4.00 13.83
N ALA A 152 0.51 4.92 14.78
CA ALA A 152 -0.61 5.84 14.72
C ALA A 152 -0.46 6.70 13.45
N PHE A 153 -1.48 6.73 12.57
CA PHE A 153 -1.34 7.32 11.26
C PHE A 153 -2.53 8.23 10.89
N GLY A 154 -2.23 9.48 10.61
CA GLY A 154 -3.24 10.51 10.40
C GLY A 154 -3.85 11.07 11.69
N GLY A 155 -3.24 10.78 12.84
CA GLY A 155 -3.65 11.19 14.18
C GLY A 155 -3.44 10.07 15.19
N ASP A 156 -3.67 10.34 16.46
CA ASP A 156 -3.54 9.37 17.54
C ASP A 156 -4.58 8.25 17.42
N ALA A 157 -4.21 7.05 17.88
CA ALA A 157 -5.05 5.88 17.90
C ALA A 157 -5.22 5.33 19.33
N GLY A 158 -6.42 4.85 19.62
CA GLY A 158 -6.76 4.39 20.96
C GLY A 158 -7.63 3.15 20.99
N LYS A 159 -7.76 2.58 22.20
CA LYS A 159 -8.45 1.31 22.42
C LYS A 159 -7.89 0.21 21.53
N ILE A 160 -6.56 0.14 21.49
CA ILE A 160 -5.80 -0.83 20.70
C ILE A 160 -5.64 -2.08 21.53
N THR A 161 -5.96 -3.22 20.94
CA THR A 161 -5.73 -4.53 21.54
C THR A 161 -4.91 -5.38 20.57
N ILE A 162 -3.83 -5.97 21.08
CA ILE A 162 -2.98 -6.93 20.36
C ILE A 162 -3.03 -8.25 21.12
N ARG A 163 -3.39 -9.34 20.46
CA ARG A 163 -3.43 -10.69 21.00
C ARG A 163 -2.51 -11.61 20.23
N ASP A 164 -2.10 -12.70 20.87
CA ASP A 164 -1.24 -13.74 20.28
C ASP A 164 0.08 -13.19 19.70
N ALA A 165 0.62 -12.14 20.31
CA ALA A 165 1.88 -11.51 19.97
C ALA A 165 2.84 -11.47 21.16
N LYS A 166 4.13 -11.33 20.91
CA LYS A 166 5.19 -11.26 21.92
C LYS A 166 5.00 -10.08 22.87
N PHE A 167 4.55 -8.95 22.34
CA PHE A 167 4.22 -7.75 23.10
C PHE A 167 2.72 -7.46 22.95
N PRO A 168 1.87 -8.11 23.78
CA PRO A 168 0.43 -7.91 23.73
C PRO A 168 0.06 -6.54 24.30
N LEU A 169 -1.04 -5.97 23.82
CA LEU A 169 -1.62 -4.74 24.33
C LEU A 169 -3.10 -4.97 24.66
N GLU A 170 -3.59 -4.28 25.68
CA GLU A 170 -5.00 -4.27 26.02
C GLU A 170 -5.46 -2.83 26.26
N ASN A 171 -6.43 -2.39 25.44
CA ASN A 171 -7.02 -1.06 25.53
C ASN A 171 -5.99 0.09 25.57
N ALA A 172 -4.88 -0.07 24.86
CA ALA A 172 -3.77 0.87 24.81
C ALA A 172 -4.02 2.04 23.85
N SER A 173 -3.12 3.02 23.87
CA SER A 173 -3.09 4.13 22.93
C SER A 173 -1.70 4.22 22.29
N LEU A 174 -1.67 4.54 20.99
CA LEU A 174 -0.47 4.93 20.27
C LEU A 174 -0.65 6.38 19.81
N THR A 175 0.36 7.20 20.02
CA THR A 175 0.37 8.57 19.53
C THR A 175 1.34 8.74 18.37
N CYS A 176 1.16 9.77 17.58
CA CYS A 176 2.12 10.09 16.51
C CYS A 176 3.50 10.49 17.04
N GLU A 177 3.58 10.91 18.31
CA GLU A 177 4.81 11.38 18.95
C GLU A 177 5.59 10.26 19.67
N ASP A 178 4.91 9.15 20.02
CA ASP A 178 5.51 8.03 20.72
C ASP A 178 5.32 6.71 19.95
N PRO A 179 6.24 6.40 19.02
CA PRO A 179 6.11 5.25 18.12
C PRO A 179 6.65 3.94 18.75
N TYR A 180 6.09 3.48 19.85
CA TYR A 180 6.54 2.24 20.52
C TYR A 180 5.96 0.94 19.94
N GLY A 181 5.08 1.01 18.95
CA GLY A 181 4.43 -0.15 18.30
C GLY A 181 5.29 -0.87 17.24
N ILE A 182 6.62 -0.75 17.28
CA ILE A 182 7.53 -1.25 16.26
C ILE A 182 8.07 -2.63 16.61
N SER A 183 8.22 -3.50 15.59
CA SER A 183 8.90 -4.81 15.67
C SER A 183 8.29 -5.78 16.69
N ASN A 184 6.97 -5.89 16.71
CA ASN A 184 6.29 -6.96 17.42
C ASN A 184 6.37 -8.27 16.59
N GLU A 185 6.15 -9.40 17.24
CA GLU A 185 6.25 -10.74 16.64
C GLU A 185 4.97 -11.54 16.94
N PRO A 186 4.38 -12.27 15.99
CA PRO A 186 3.36 -13.26 16.30
C PRO A 186 3.95 -14.35 17.21
N LEU A 187 3.14 -14.91 18.12
CA LEU A 187 3.57 -16.08 18.88
C LEU A 187 3.75 -17.30 17.97
N PRO A 188 4.73 -18.18 18.24
CA PRO A 188 4.97 -19.36 17.42
C PRO A 188 3.70 -20.20 17.19
N GLY A 189 3.39 -20.46 15.93
CA GLY A 189 2.22 -21.24 15.50
C GLY A 189 0.88 -20.56 15.71
N ARG A 190 0.86 -19.25 16.02
CA ARG A 190 -0.36 -18.46 16.18
C ARG A 190 -0.47 -17.35 15.16
N THR A 191 -1.67 -16.83 15.00
CA THR A 191 -1.94 -15.61 14.24
C THR A 191 -2.16 -14.47 15.23
N ALA A 192 -1.29 -13.45 15.20
CA ALA A 192 -1.51 -12.25 16.00
C ALA A 192 -2.71 -11.48 15.43
N CYS A 193 -3.53 -10.95 16.33
CA CYS A 193 -4.72 -10.18 15.99
C CYS A 193 -4.61 -8.78 16.60
N VAL A 194 -4.87 -7.77 15.76
CA VAL A 194 -4.83 -6.36 16.13
C VAL A 194 -6.17 -5.72 15.88
N THR A 195 -6.73 -5.04 16.87
CA THR A 195 -7.92 -4.21 16.74
C THR A 195 -7.66 -2.80 17.23
N VAL A 196 -8.31 -1.83 16.62
CA VAL A 196 -8.33 -0.42 17.03
C VAL A 196 -9.76 0.07 17.03
N ASN A 197 -10.15 0.84 18.05
CA ASN A 197 -11.51 1.35 18.15
C ASN A 197 -11.61 2.89 18.12
N SER A 198 -10.47 3.59 18.03
CA SER A 198 -10.40 5.04 17.87
C SER A 198 -9.15 5.40 17.08
N GLY A 199 -9.26 6.31 16.12
CA GLY A 199 -8.17 6.66 15.22
C GLY A 199 -7.85 5.58 14.20
N ARG A 200 -6.66 5.61 13.65
CA ARG A 200 -6.19 4.68 12.60
C ARG A 200 -4.76 4.25 12.86
N LEU A 201 -4.45 3.03 12.49
CA LEU A 201 -3.10 2.48 12.54
C LEU A 201 -2.64 2.14 11.12
N LEU A 202 -1.40 2.48 10.80
CA LEU A 202 -0.69 1.84 9.70
C LEU A 202 -0.12 0.53 10.25
N LEU A 203 -0.63 -0.59 9.77
CA LEU A 203 -0.09 -1.92 10.01
C LEU A 203 0.94 -2.22 8.92
N LEU A 204 2.15 -2.56 9.33
CA LEU A 204 3.19 -3.08 8.45
C LEU A 204 3.48 -4.53 8.86
N ARG A 205 3.32 -5.48 7.95
CA ARG A 205 3.83 -6.85 8.09
C ARG A 205 5.18 -6.89 7.41
N ILE A 206 6.21 -7.33 8.12
CA ILE A 206 7.60 -7.27 7.65
C ILE A 206 8.09 -8.68 7.38
N ARG A 207 8.60 -8.91 6.18
CA ARG A 207 9.32 -10.15 5.83
C ARG A 207 10.82 -9.96 6.06
N GLN A 208 11.53 -11.05 6.31
CA GLN A 208 12.98 -11.04 6.29
C GLN A 208 13.45 -10.92 4.82
N GLY A 209 14.32 -9.96 4.56
CA GLY A 209 15.05 -9.86 3.31
C GLY A 209 16.18 -10.86 3.25
#